data_260eb932e535cf035bf1e3de10145d7a
#
_entry.id   260eb932e535cf035bf1e3de10145d7a
#
_cell.length_a   1.000
_cell.length_b   1.000
_cell.length_c   1.000
_cell.angle_alpha   90.00
_cell.angle_beta   90.00
_cell.angle_gamma   90.00
#
_symmetry.space_group_name_H-M   'P 1'
#
loop_
_entity.id
_entity.type
_entity.pdbx_description
1 polymer ?
#
loop_
_entity_poly.entity_id
_entity_poly.type
_entity_poly.pdbx_seq_one_letter_code
_entity_poly.pdbx_strand_id
1 'polypeptide(L)'
;MKIVGQELKRVDAYGKVTGEAKYTADLEPRDILHGKVVHATIANGRVKSFDLTEAMKVPGVVKIVTCFDAPDCQFPTAGHPWSVESKHQDICDRRVLNERVRLYGDDIAAVVAENEVAAAQAARLIK
;
A
#
# COMPACT_ATOMS: atom_id res chain seq x y z
N MET A 1 -17.00 -40.01 -11.17
CA MET A 1 -17.17 -38.54 -11.27
C MET A 1 -16.68 -38.10 -12.63
N LYS A 2 -17.37 -37.16 -13.30
CA LYS A 2 -17.01 -36.73 -14.68
C LYS A 2 -15.80 -35.76 -14.75
N ILE A 3 -15.28 -35.27 -13.63
CA ILE A 3 -14.26 -34.23 -13.58
C ILE A 3 -13.06 -34.69 -12.74
N VAL A 4 -13.31 -35.25 -11.56
CA VAL A 4 -12.23 -35.69 -10.68
C VAL A 4 -11.45 -36.85 -11.30
N GLY A 5 -10.13 -36.73 -11.38
CA GLY A 5 -9.25 -37.72 -12.02
C GLY A 5 -9.13 -37.57 -13.54
N GLN A 6 -9.69 -36.51 -14.15
CA GLN A 6 -9.53 -36.21 -15.57
C GLN A 6 -8.46 -35.13 -15.75
N GLU A 7 -7.67 -35.24 -16.82
CA GLU A 7 -6.75 -34.22 -17.27
C GLU A 7 -7.53 -33.11 -17.99
N LEU A 8 -7.88 -32.06 -17.26
CA LEU A 8 -8.63 -30.94 -17.80
C LEU A 8 -7.70 -29.74 -18.00
N LYS A 9 -7.82 -29.08 -19.14
CA LYS A 9 -7.13 -27.82 -19.38
C LYS A 9 -7.67 -26.75 -18.43
N ARG A 10 -6.78 -26.02 -17.83
CA ARG A 10 -7.13 -24.88 -16.99
C ARG A 10 -7.84 -23.81 -17.81
N VAL A 11 -8.97 -23.28 -17.32
CA VAL A 11 -9.87 -22.39 -18.07
C VAL A 11 -9.17 -21.11 -18.52
N ASP A 12 -8.26 -20.59 -17.69
CA ASP A 12 -7.52 -19.35 -17.92
C ASP A 12 -6.13 -19.55 -18.55
N ALA A 13 -5.74 -20.80 -18.83
CA ALA A 13 -4.40 -21.11 -19.33
C ALA A 13 -4.12 -20.47 -20.69
N TYR A 14 -5.08 -20.53 -21.61
CA TYR A 14 -4.91 -20.02 -22.96
C TYR A 14 -4.63 -18.51 -22.97
N GLY A 15 -5.48 -17.72 -22.29
CA GLY A 15 -5.30 -16.27 -22.19
C GLY A 15 -3.98 -15.86 -21.54
N LYS A 16 -3.48 -16.68 -20.60
CA LYS A 16 -2.18 -16.42 -19.95
C LYS A 16 -0.99 -16.68 -20.85
N VAL A 17 -0.99 -17.83 -21.57
CA VAL A 17 0.12 -18.20 -22.47
C VAL A 17 0.18 -17.33 -23.72
N THR A 18 -0.96 -16.84 -24.20
CA THR A 18 -1.03 -15.96 -25.37
C THR A 18 -0.81 -14.48 -25.05
N GLY A 19 -0.78 -14.10 -23.76
CA GLY A 19 -0.71 -12.70 -23.33
C GLY A 19 -2.03 -11.93 -23.49
N GLU A 20 -3.13 -12.60 -23.77
CA GLU A 20 -4.47 -12.00 -23.85
C GLU A 20 -5.00 -11.61 -22.48
N ALA A 21 -4.67 -12.40 -21.45
CA ALA A 21 -5.01 -12.09 -20.06
C ALA A 21 -4.26 -10.85 -19.60
N LYS A 22 -5.01 -9.85 -19.13
CA LYS A 22 -4.44 -8.60 -18.57
C LYS A 22 -4.37 -8.68 -17.06
N TYR A 23 -3.23 -8.30 -16.52
CA TYR A 23 -2.97 -8.15 -15.08
C TYR A 23 -2.96 -6.67 -14.70
N THR A 24 -2.99 -6.37 -13.42
CA THR A 24 -2.97 -4.99 -12.94
C THR A 24 -1.79 -4.19 -13.48
N ALA A 25 -0.61 -4.81 -13.58
CA ALA A 25 0.59 -4.18 -14.14
C ALA A 25 0.51 -3.88 -15.65
N ASP A 26 -0.42 -4.51 -16.38
CA ASP A 26 -0.65 -4.25 -17.81
C ASP A 26 -1.65 -3.11 -18.05
N LEU A 27 -2.25 -2.60 -16.96
CA LEU A 27 -3.23 -1.53 -16.98
C LEU A 27 -2.52 -0.22 -16.61
N GLU A 28 -1.82 0.36 -17.57
CA GLU A 28 -1.15 1.66 -17.41
C GLU A 28 -1.98 2.77 -18.12
N PRO A 29 -2.91 3.43 -17.42
CA PRO A 29 -3.57 4.61 -17.95
C PRO A 29 -2.54 5.71 -18.25
N ARG A 30 -2.85 6.56 -19.24
CA ARG A 30 -2.06 7.78 -19.46
C ARG A 30 -2.17 8.66 -18.21
N ASP A 31 -1.09 9.34 -17.87
CA ASP A 31 -1.03 10.29 -16.74
C ASP A 31 -1.21 9.64 -15.35
N ILE A 32 -0.84 8.35 -15.21
CA ILE A 32 -0.82 7.68 -13.92
C ILE A 32 0.22 8.34 -12.99
N LEU A 33 -0.15 8.52 -11.74
CA LEU A 33 0.78 8.95 -10.70
C LEU A 33 1.35 7.74 -9.96
N HIS A 34 2.60 7.87 -9.54
CA HIS A 34 3.33 6.83 -8.82
C HIS A 34 3.35 7.12 -7.32
N GLY A 35 2.94 6.13 -6.52
CA GLY A 35 2.97 6.21 -5.07
C GLY A 35 4.17 5.49 -4.47
N LYS A 36 4.79 6.09 -3.45
CA LYS A 36 5.81 5.43 -2.63
C LYS A 36 5.49 5.59 -1.16
N VAL A 37 5.29 4.48 -0.47
CA VAL A 37 5.05 4.48 0.98
C VAL A 37 6.37 4.67 1.72
N VAL A 38 6.34 5.45 2.78
CA VAL A 38 7.44 5.69 3.72
C VAL A 38 7.16 4.89 4.98
N HIS A 39 8.10 4.03 5.31
CA HIS A 39 7.98 3.10 6.42
C HIS A 39 8.79 3.57 7.63
N ALA A 40 8.29 3.24 8.82
CA ALA A 40 9.01 3.47 10.07
C ALA A 40 10.26 2.58 10.16
N THR A 41 11.35 3.15 10.65
CA THR A 41 12.64 2.47 10.84
C THR A 41 12.89 2.05 12.29
N ILE A 42 11.88 2.15 13.14
CA ILE A 42 11.91 1.74 14.54
C ILE A 42 10.83 0.71 14.83
N ALA A 43 11.05 -0.12 15.82
CA ALA A 43 10.10 -1.20 16.16
C ALA A 43 8.91 -0.72 17.00
N ASN A 44 9.06 0.36 17.75
CA ASN A 44 8.02 0.92 18.61
C ASN A 44 8.31 2.39 18.89
N GLY A 45 7.29 3.23 18.71
CA GLY A 45 7.41 4.66 18.96
C GLY A 45 6.20 5.45 18.49
N ARG A 46 6.40 6.74 18.38
CA ARG A 46 5.39 7.66 17.87
C ARG A 46 6.05 8.70 16.99
N VAL A 47 5.48 8.94 15.83
CA VAL A 47 5.91 10.01 14.93
C VAL A 47 5.60 11.35 15.61
N LYS A 48 6.58 12.23 15.71
CA LYS A 48 6.42 13.57 16.29
C LYS A 48 6.17 14.62 15.23
N SER A 49 6.92 14.57 14.15
CA SER A 49 6.86 15.53 13.03
C SER A 49 7.57 14.96 11.81
N PHE A 50 7.36 15.60 10.68
CA PHE A 50 8.11 15.36 9.45
C PHE A 50 8.77 16.66 8.98
N ASP A 51 10.02 16.56 8.52
CA ASP A 51 10.62 17.57 7.68
C ASP A 51 10.49 17.13 6.21
N LEU A 52 9.62 17.80 5.47
CA LEU A 52 9.29 17.53 4.08
C LEU A 52 10.01 18.49 3.11
N THR A 53 10.83 19.41 3.62
CA THR A 53 11.39 20.55 2.88
C THR A 53 12.17 20.10 1.64
N GLU A 54 13.07 19.14 1.78
CA GLU A 54 13.88 18.65 0.67
C GLU A 54 13.10 17.68 -0.24
N ALA A 55 12.20 16.88 0.34
CA ALA A 55 11.36 15.97 -0.42
C ALA A 55 10.42 16.70 -1.39
N MET A 56 9.86 17.83 -0.99
CA MET A 56 8.98 18.66 -1.82
C MET A 56 9.70 19.39 -2.94
N LYS A 57 11.03 19.53 -2.89
CA LYS A 57 11.84 20.13 -3.96
C LYS A 57 12.15 19.17 -5.09
N VAL A 58 11.93 17.87 -4.92
CA VAL A 58 12.21 16.87 -5.96
C VAL A 58 11.26 17.11 -7.15
N PRO A 59 11.80 17.32 -8.36
CA PRO A 59 10.98 17.53 -9.55
C PRO A 59 10.05 16.34 -9.80
N GLY A 60 8.78 16.64 -10.11
CA GLY A 60 7.74 15.64 -10.34
C GLY A 60 7.02 15.16 -9.08
N VAL A 61 7.36 15.64 -7.90
CA VAL A 61 6.57 15.38 -6.69
C VAL A 61 5.28 16.19 -6.74
N VAL A 62 4.15 15.49 -6.66
CA VAL A 62 2.81 16.09 -6.70
C VAL A 62 2.29 16.35 -5.29
N LYS A 63 2.44 15.37 -4.39
CA LYS A 63 1.96 15.48 -3.01
C LYS A 63 2.69 14.52 -2.08
N ILE A 64 2.85 14.95 -0.84
CA ILE A 64 3.24 14.08 0.27
C ILE A 64 2.10 14.07 1.28
N VAL A 65 1.66 12.90 1.68
CA VAL A 65 0.62 12.69 2.69
C VAL A 65 1.26 12.01 3.88
N THR A 66 1.04 12.55 5.08
CA THR A 66 1.58 12.00 6.32
C THR A 66 0.48 11.39 7.19
N CYS A 67 0.86 10.72 8.26
CA CYS A 67 -0.11 10.20 9.22
C CYS A 67 -0.93 11.31 9.93
N PHE A 68 -0.51 12.58 9.83
CA PHE A 68 -1.25 13.72 10.34
C PHE A 68 -2.30 14.27 9.37
N ASP A 69 -2.16 13.96 8.06
CA ASP A 69 -3.05 14.42 7.00
C ASP A 69 -4.05 13.33 6.58
N ALA A 70 -3.76 12.08 6.93
CA ALA A 70 -4.58 10.94 6.54
C ALA A 70 -5.93 10.94 7.30
N PRO A 71 -7.01 10.46 6.66
CA PRO A 71 -8.30 10.32 7.32
C PRO A 71 -8.21 9.43 8.57
N ASP A 72 -8.94 9.81 9.62
CA ASP A 72 -9.06 9.00 10.83
C ASP A 72 -10.03 7.83 10.60
N CYS A 73 -9.60 6.87 9.79
CA CYS A 73 -10.31 5.64 9.51
C CYS A 73 -9.52 4.47 10.10
N GLN A 74 -10.14 3.74 11.02
CA GLN A 74 -9.53 2.57 11.65
C GLN A 74 -10.08 1.29 11.04
N PHE A 75 -9.22 0.30 10.88
CA PHE A 75 -9.56 -1.02 10.35
C PHE A 75 -8.75 -2.13 11.03
N PRO A 76 -9.23 -3.37 11.01
CA PRO A 76 -8.47 -4.51 11.49
C PRO A 76 -7.38 -4.90 10.47
N THR A 77 -6.25 -5.38 10.95
CA THR A 77 -5.12 -5.77 10.09
C THR A 77 -5.11 -7.22 9.69
N ALA A 78 -5.71 -8.07 10.50
CA ALA A 78 -5.72 -9.52 10.27
C ALA A 78 -6.97 -10.13 10.89
N GLY A 79 -7.22 -11.39 10.65
CA GLY A 79 -8.18 -12.20 11.36
C GLY A 79 -9.59 -12.19 10.82
N HIS A 80 -10.55 -11.80 11.60
CA HIS A 80 -11.97 -12.12 11.39
C HIS A 80 -12.87 -10.89 11.40
N PRO A 81 -12.63 -9.86 10.55
CA PRO A 81 -13.41 -8.61 10.59
C PRO A 81 -14.91 -8.81 10.28
N TRP A 82 -15.26 -9.89 9.60
CA TRP A 82 -16.63 -10.27 9.23
C TRP A 82 -17.27 -11.31 10.16
N SER A 83 -16.62 -11.68 11.26
CA SER A 83 -17.23 -12.58 12.22
C SER A 83 -18.45 -11.93 12.86
N VAL A 84 -19.56 -12.67 12.94
CA VAL A 84 -20.78 -12.24 13.64
C VAL A 84 -20.61 -12.22 15.16
N GLU A 85 -19.63 -12.99 15.67
CA GLU A 85 -19.32 -13.03 17.10
C GLU A 85 -18.26 -11.96 17.42
N SER A 86 -18.61 -10.99 18.25
CA SER A 86 -17.72 -9.86 18.60
C SER A 86 -16.41 -10.30 19.25
N LYS A 87 -16.39 -11.41 19.99
CA LYS A 87 -15.17 -11.98 20.58
C LYS A 87 -14.19 -12.55 19.57
N HIS A 88 -14.64 -12.81 18.33
CA HIS A 88 -13.84 -13.31 17.22
C HIS A 88 -13.53 -12.23 16.17
N GLN A 89 -13.92 -10.99 16.43
CA GLN A 89 -13.56 -9.86 15.58
C GLN A 89 -12.22 -9.30 16.01
N ASP A 90 -11.43 -8.88 15.03
CA ASP A 90 -10.19 -8.19 15.30
C ASP A 90 -10.42 -6.76 15.76
N ILE A 91 -9.51 -6.25 16.56
CA ILE A 91 -9.52 -4.87 17.02
C ILE A 91 -9.24 -3.96 15.83
N CYS A 92 -10.12 -2.98 15.60
CA CYS A 92 -9.94 -1.93 14.60
C CYS A 92 -9.04 -0.83 15.20
N ASP A 93 -7.73 -1.01 15.16
CA ASP A 93 -6.76 -0.12 15.79
C ASP A 93 -5.63 0.34 14.85
N ARG A 94 -5.72 -0.01 13.57
CA ARG A 94 -4.77 0.40 12.53
C ARG A 94 -5.38 1.50 11.67
N ARG A 95 -4.53 2.41 11.21
CA ARG A 95 -4.87 3.46 10.24
C ARG A 95 -4.13 3.21 8.94
N VAL A 96 -4.55 3.87 7.86
CA VAL A 96 -3.85 3.81 6.57
C VAL A 96 -2.41 4.29 6.72
N LEU A 97 -2.21 5.41 7.44
CA LEU A 97 -0.88 5.88 7.86
C LEU A 97 -0.90 6.03 9.38
N ASN A 98 0.06 5.42 10.04
CA ASN A 98 0.07 5.29 11.50
C ASN A 98 1.02 6.29 12.16
N GLU A 99 0.50 7.13 13.04
CA GLU A 99 1.30 7.94 13.96
C GLU A 99 1.97 7.06 15.02
N ARG A 100 1.24 6.06 15.52
CA ARG A 100 1.75 5.09 16.48
C ARG A 100 2.41 3.93 15.77
N VAL A 101 3.73 3.89 15.80
CA VAL A 101 4.55 2.79 15.27
C VAL A 101 4.55 1.63 16.27
N ARG A 102 4.19 0.44 15.82
CA ARG A 102 4.12 -0.79 16.61
C ARG A 102 5.08 -1.87 16.14
N LEU A 103 5.54 -1.75 14.90
CA LEU A 103 6.53 -2.64 14.32
C LEU A 103 7.42 -1.89 13.32
N TYR A 104 8.58 -2.46 13.06
CA TYR A 104 9.45 -2.00 11.99
C TYR A 104 8.72 -2.16 10.64
N GLY A 105 8.69 -1.10 9.86
CA GLY A 105 8.01 -1.11 8.57
C GLY A 105 6.55 -0.62 8.60
N ASP A 106 6.04 -0.12 9.72
CA ASP A 106 4.72 0.53 9.75
C ASP A 106 4.68 1.71 8.78
N ASP A 107 3.56 1.86 8.08
CA ASP A 107 3.31 2.92 7.11
C ASP A 107 3.05 4.25 7.84
N ILE A 108 3.89 5.25 7.61
CA ILE A 108 3.84 6.54 8.32
C ILE A 108 3.59 7.73 7.40
N ALA A 109 3.97 7.63 6.14
CA ALA A 109 3.71 8.64 5.10
C ALA A 109 3.67 8.01 3.72
N ALA A 110 3.19 8.75 2.72
CA ALA A 110 3.19 8.36 1.32
C ALA A 110 3.55 9.55 0.44
N VAL A 111 4.39 9.31 -0.56
CA VAL A 111 4.75 10.27 -1.60
C VAL A 111 4.00 9.92 -2.86
N VAL A 112 3.46 10.92 -3.54
CA VAL A 112 2.83 10.81 -4.87
C VAL A 112 3.62 11.68 -5.84
N ALA A 113 4.06 11.10 -6.95
CA ALA A 113 4.87 11.77 -7.96
C ALA A 113 4.50 11.35 -9.38
N GLU A 114 4.94 12.10 -10.38
CA GLU A 114 4.70 11.84 -11.81
C GLU A 114 5.43 10.60 -12.32
N ASN A 115 6.46 10.14 -11.60
CA ASN A 115 7.19 8.92 -11.94
C ASN A 115 7.75 8.24 -10.69
N GLU A 116 8.09 6.96 -10.83
CA GLU A 116 8.55 6.12 -9.74
C GLU A 116 9.89 6.61 -9.15
N VAL A 117 10.78 7.13 -9.98
CA VAL A 117 12.11 7.62 -9.54
C VAL A 117 11.95 8.82 -8.64
N ALA A 118 11.12 9.81 -9.02
CA ALA A 118 10.83 10.98 -8.21
C ALA A 118 10.17 10.60 -6.89
N ALA A 119 9.20 9.67 -6.91
CA ALA A 119 8.55 9.17 -5.69
C ALA A 119 9.55 8.52 -4.74
N ALA A 120 10.43 7.66 -5.25
CA ALA A 120 11.43 6.98 -4.45
C ALA A 120 12.52 7.92 -3.92
N GLN A 121 12.93 8.91 -4.71
CA GLN A 121 13.91 9.93 -4.29
C GLN A 121 13.34 10.80 -3.17
N ALA A 122 12.14 11.31 -3.34
CA ALA A 122 11.47 12.14 -2.34
C ALA A 122 11.24 11.36 -1.04
N ALA A 123 10.82 10.10 -1.11
CA ALA A 123 10.63 9.26 0.06
C ALA A 123 11.88 9.11 0.93
N ARG A 124 13.08 9.07 0.31
CA ARG A 124 14.37 9.01 1.02
C ARG A 124 14.79 10.32 1.68
N LEU A 125 14.24 11.45 1.24
CA LEU A 125 14.57 12.79 1.73
C LEU A 125 13.67 13.24 2.89
N ILE A 126 12.60 12.51 3.17
CA ILE A 126 11.73 12.75 4.34
C ILE A 126 12.49 12.42 5.61
N LYS A 127 12.45 13.35 6.57
CA LYS A 127 13.09 13.19 7.90
C LYS A 127 12.06 13.29 9.00
#